data_1fb70e7cf19b52da1923050d5b5b2d99
#
_entry.id   1fb70e7cf19b52da1923050d5b5b2d99
#
_cell.length_a   1.000
_cell.length_b   1.000
_cell.length_c   1.000
_cell.angle_alpha   90.00
_cell.angle_beta   90.00
_cell.angle_gamma   90.00
#
_symmetry.space_group_name_H-M   'P 1'
#
loop_
_entity.id
_entity.type
_entity.pdbx_description
1 polymer ?
#
loop_
_entity_poly.entity_id
_entity_poly.type
_entity_poly.pdbx_seq_one_letter_code
_entity_poly.pdbx_strand_id
1 'polypeptide(L)'
;MMSRRLGFAVLLFAAQVGSAGATGLATCDSGPQSGWQSEDILRKQLTERGWQIRRVKIDGGCYEVYAIDDKGARVESYFHPVTLQHVMTSKR
;
A
#
# COMPACT_ATOMS: atom_id res chain seq x y z
N MET A 1 21.78 -46.11 8.56
CA MET A 1 21.53 -45.65 8.47
C MET A 1 21.13 -44.52 8.42
N MET A 2 21.10 -44.29 8.38
CA MET A 2 20.85 -43.48 8.24
C MET A 2 20.44 -42.39 8.11
N SER A 3 20.44 -42.13 8.02
CA SER A 3 20.16 -41.27 7.92
C SER A 3 19.69 -40.31 7.73
N ARG A 4 19.54 -40.18 7.77
CA ARG A 4 19.12 -39.41 7.61
C ARG A 4 18.75 -38.34 7.47
N ARG A 5 18.70 -38.08 7.48
CA ARG A 5 18.40 -37.24 7.36
C ARG A 5 18.05 -36.15 7.28
N LEU A 6 17.97 -35.81 7.19
CA LEU A 6 17.66 -34.88 7.18
C LEU A 6 17.30 -33.84 6.97
N GLY A 7 17.18 -33.45 6.89
CA GLY A 7 16.99 -32.62 6.65
C GLY A 7 16.61 -31.64 6.61
N PHE A 8 16.41 -31.48 6.51
CA PHE A 8 16.07 -30.59 6.38
C PHE A 8 15.70 -29.52 6.13
N ALA A 9 15.69 -29.23 6.15
CA ALA A 9 15.37 -28.38 6.00
C ALA A 9 14.97 -27.37 5.88
N VAL A 10 14.86 -27.08 5.73
CA VAL A 10 14.51 -26.15 5.64
C VAL A 10 14.16 -25.15 5.39
N LEU A 11 14.10 -24.94 5.26
CA LEU A 11 13.80 -24.07 5.04
C LEU A 11 13.36 -23.10 4.89
N LEU A 12 13.25 -22.91 4.85
CA LEU A 12 12.88 -22.10 4.74
C LEU A 12 12.50 -21.06 4.64
N PHE A 13 12.49 -20.82 4.60
CA PHE A 13 12.15 -19.89 4.59
C PHE A 13 11.87 -18.93 4.22
N ALA A 14 11.86 -18.84 4.19
CA ALA A 14 11.60 -18.04 3.93
C ALA A 14 11.13 -17.19 3.58
N ALA A 15 10.97 -17.08 3.39
CA ALA A 15 10.56 -16.32 3.05
C ALA A 15 9.99 -15.43 2.92
N GLN A 16 9.84 -15.19 2.88
CA GLN A 16 9.22 -14.39 2.70
C GLN A 16 8.93 -13.33 2.55
N VAL A 17 9.11 -13.42 2.59
CA VAL A 17 8.94 -12.25 2.53
C VAL A 17 8.53 -11.32 1.70
N GLY A 18 8.70 -10.89 1.41
CA GLY A 18 8.59 -9.82 0.68
C GLY A 18 7.55 -9.53 -0.17
N SER A 19 6.56 -9.96 -0.09
CA SER A 19 5.47 -9.55 -0.94
C SER A 19 4.74 -8.35 -0.41
N ALA A 20 5.13 -7.90 0.77
CA ALA A 20 4.48 -6.71 1.30
C ALA A 20 4.76 -5.53 0.41
N GLY A 21 3.83 -4.64 0.27
CA GLY A 21 4.05 -3.40 -0.43
C GLY A 21 5.12 -2.56 0.25
N ALA A 22 5.75 -1.71 -0.49
CA ALA A 22 6.72 -0.77 0.07
C ALA A 22 5.99 0.33 0.84
N THR A 23 6.60 0.82 1.91
CA THR A 23 6.12 1.97 2.67
C THR A 23 7.23 3.00 2.72
N GLY A 24 6.90 4.18 3.20
CA GLY A 24 7.89 5.24 3.31
C GLY A 24 8.29 5.84 1.98
N LEU A 25 7.48 5.67 0.95
CA LEU A 25 7.81 6.15 -0.39
C LEU A 25 7.54 7.64 -0.54
N ALA A 26 6.71 8.21 0.29
CA ALA A 26 6.37 9.62 0.22
C ALA A 26 6.07 10.17 1.59
N THR A 27 6.21 11.49 1.74
CA THR A 27 5.77 12.21 2.93
C THR A 27 4.89 13.36 2.50
N CYS A 28 3.92 13.71 3.32
CA CYS A 28 3.03 14.83 3.08
C CYS A 28 3.09 15.79 4.26
N ASP A 29 3.18 17.07 3.95
CA ASP A 29 3.08 18.12 4.95
C ASP A 29 1.59 18.40 5.16
N SER A 30 0.96 17.61 6.00
CA SER A 30 -0.49 17.55 6.07
C SER A 30 -1.09 18.17 7.31
N GLY A 31 -0.25 18.59 8.25
CA GLY A 31 -0.75 19.20 9.48
C GLY A 31 -1.57 18.22 10.31
N PRO A 32 -2.31 18.75 11.30
CA PRO A 32 -3.07 17.88 12.18
C PRO A 32 -4.18 17.15 11.43
N GLN A 33 -4.42 15.94 11.87
CA GLN A 33 -5.37 15.04 11.20
C GLN A 33 -6.80 15.61 11.22
N SER A 34 -7.10 16.47 12.16
CA SER A 34 -8.41 17.13 12.22
C SER A 34 -8.70 18.00 10.99
N GLY A 35 -7.66 18.40 10.25
CA GLY A 35 -7.82 19.17 9.02
C GLY A 35 -7.86 18.34 7.76
N TRP A 36 -7.82 17.01 7.87
CA TRP A 36 -7.79 16.14 6.72
C TRP A 36 -9.20 15.86 6.21
N GLN A 37 -9.30 15.62 4.92
CA GLN A 37 -10.52 15.07 4.36
C GLN A 37 -10.61 13.60 4.75
N SER A 38 -11.83 13.08 4.86
CA SER A 38 -12.00 11.71 5.30
C SER A 38 -11.48 10.72 4.26
N GLU A 39 -11.03 9.58 4.74
CA GLU A 39 -10.65 8.47 3.89
C GLU A 39 -11.79 8.06 2.96
N ASP A 40 -13.03 8.14 3.45
CA ASP A 40 -14.20 7.73 2.66
C ASP A 40 -14.37 8.58 1.41
N ILE A 41 -14.05 9.86 1.48
CA ILE A 41 -14.12 10.74 0.30
C ILE A 41 -13.09 10.28 -0.73
N LEU A 42 -11.88 9.97 -0.29
CA LEU A 42 -10.84 9.46 -1.20
C LEU A 42 -11.27 8.14 -1.83
N ARG A 43 -11.79 7.22 -1.02
CA ARG A 43 -12.28 5.93 -1.53
C ARG A 43 -13.34 6.12 -2.59
N LYS A 44 -14.27 7.02 -2.34
CA LYS A 44 -15.35 7.30 -3.29
C LYS A 44 -14.78 7.82 -4.61
N GLN A 45 -13.88 8.80 -4.55
CA GLN A 45 -13.30 9.37 -5.75
C GLN A 45 -12.57 8.31 -6.58
N LEU A 46 -11.77 7.47 -5.94
CA LEU A 46 -11.01 6.45 -6.65
C LEU A 46 -11.91 5.36 -7.21
N THR A 47 -12.91 4.95 -6.45
CA THR A 47 -13.87 3.94 -6.91
C THR A 47 -14.63 4.45 -8.13
N GLU A 48 -14.99 5.73 -8.15
CA GLU A 48 -15.67 6.34 -9.28
C GLU A 48 -14.79 6.37 -10.54
N ARG A 49 -13.47 6.33 -10.34
CA ARG A 49 -12.52 6.24 -11.45
C ARG A 49 -12.26 4.82 -11.91
N GLY A 50 -12.90 3.84 -11.28
CA GLY A 50 -12.72 2.44 -11.64
C GLY A 50 -11.65 1.71 -10.85
N TRP A 51 -11.14 2.30 -9.78
CA TRP A 51 -10.14 1.64 -8.94
C TRP A 51 -10.80 0.62 -8.02
N GLN A 52 -10.09 -0.46 -7.77
CA GLN A 52 -10.49 -1.46 -6.79
C GLN A 52 -9.56 -1.33 -5.59
N ILE A 53 -10.08 -0.76 -4.52
CA ILE A 53 -9.27 -0.45 -3.35
C ILE A 53 -9.16 -1.69 -2.47
N ARG A 54 -7.94 -2.04 -2.10
CA ARG A 54 -7.65 -3.14 -1.20
C ARG A 54 -7.46 -2.65 0.23
N ARG A 55 -6.80 -1.52 0.38
CA ARG A 55 -6.45 -1.01 1.69
C ARG A 55 -6.08 0.46 1.58
N VAL A 56 -6.44 1.22 2.61
CA VAL A 56 -5.96 2.59 2.78
C VAL A 56 -5.32 2.67 4.15
N LYS A 57 -4.17 3.27 4.22
CA LYS A 57 -3.53 3.54 5.50
C LYS A 57 -2.84 4.89 5.46
N ILE A 58 -2.38 5.33 6.62
CA ILE A 58 -1.63 6.57 6.74
C ILE A 58 -0.15 6.21 6.76
N ASP A 59 0.62 6.86 5.92
CA ASP A 59 2.07 6.65 5.87
C ASP A 59 2.74 7.96 5.51
N GLY A 60 3.67 8.40 6.36
CA GLY A 60 4.39 9.65 6.14
C GLY A 60 3.48 10.88 6.08
N GLY A 61 2.34 10.85 6.76
CA GLY A 61 1.39 11.95 6.71
C GLY A 61 0.52 11.96 5.47
N CYS A 62 0.63 10.94 4.61
CA CYS A 62 -0.20 10.79 3.41
C CYS A 62 -1.23 9.69 3.62
N TYR A 63 -2.28 9.69 2.79
CA TYR A 63 -3.05 8.47 2.58
C TYR A 63 -2.30 7.61 1.58
N GLU A 64 -2.03 6.39 1.95
CA GLU A 64 -1.43 5.39 1.06
C GLU A 64 -2.49 4.37 0.69
N VAL A 65 -2.72 4.20 -0.61
CA VAL A 65 -3.79 3.35 -1.14
C VAL A 65 -3.18 2.17 -1.87
N TYR A 66 -3.51 0.98 -1.41
CA TYR A 66 -3.17 -0.27 -2.09
C TYR A 66 -4.39 -0.63 -2.94
N ALA A 67 -4.21 -0.72 -4.24
CA ALA A 67 -5.35 -0.89 -5.13
C ALA A 67 -4.96 -1.55 -6.44
N ILE A 68 -5.97 -1.91 -7.19
CA ILE A 68 -5.85 -2.17 -8.63
C ILE A 68 -6.45 -0.94 -9.30
N ASP A 69 -5.66 -0.27 -10.13
CA ASP A 69 -6.11 0.97 -10.74
C ASP A 69 -7.05 0.70 -11.93
N ASP A 70 -7.47 1.76 -12.58
CA ASP A 70 -8.43 1.67 -13.69
C ASP A 70 -7.85 0.98 -14.93
N LYS A 71 -6.55 0.77 -14.96
CA LYS A 71 -5.89 0.04 -16.05
C LYS A 71 -5.54 -1.39 -15.67
N GLY A 72 -5.97 -1.83 -14.48
CA GLY A 72 -5.70 -3.18 -14.01
C GLY A 72 -4.34 -3.37 -13.37
N ALA A 73 -3.61 -2.31 -13.12
CA ALA A 73 -2.29 -2.40 -12.48
C ALA A 73 -2.41 -2.43 -10.98
N ARG A 74 -1.57 -3.23 -10.33
CA ARG A 74 -1.47 -3.21 -8.88
C ARG A 74 -0.59 -2.04 -8.49
N VAL A 75 -1.11 -1.18 -7.63
CA VAL A 75 -0.43 0.06 -7.29
C VAL A 75 -0.45 0.31 -5.80
N GLU A 76 0.55 1.06 -5.35
CA GLU A 76 0.56 1.77 -4.07
C GLU A 76 0.62 3.23 -4.42
N SER A 77 -0.44 3.94 -4.11
CA SER A 77 -0.58 5.32 -4.56
C SER A 77 -0.78 6.22 -3.36
N TYR A 78 -0.06 7.33 -3.33
CA TYR A 78 -0.09 8.26 -2.20
C TYR A 78 -0.86 9.50 -2.58
N PHE A 79 -1.68 9.96 -1.65
CA PHE A 79 -2.52 11.14 -1.82
C PHE A 79 -2.38 12.06 -0.63
N HIS A 80 -2.34 13.35 -0.90
CA HIS A 80 -2.28 14.34 0.17
C HIS A 80 -3.63 14.38 0.90
N PRO A 81 -3.65 14.20 2.23
CA PRO A 81 -4.93 14.04 2.91
C PRO A 81 -5.75 15.31 3.02
N VAL A 82 -5.13 16.47 2.87
CA VAL A 82 -5.87 17.74 2.94
C VAL A 82 -6.55 18.05 1.60
N THR A 83 -5.85 17.85 0.50
CA THR A 83 -6.33 18.21 -0.84
C THR A 83 -6.81 17.03 -1.65
N LEU A 84 -6.42 15.82 -1.26
CA LEU A 84 -6.62 14.58 -2.00
C LEU A 84 -5.91 14.55 -3.35
N GLN A 85 -4.96 15.46 -3.55
CA GLN A 85 -4.14 15.44 -4.75
C GLN A 85 -3.20 14.25 -4.73
N HIS A 86 -3.02 13.67 -5.89
CA HIS A 86 -2.09 12.57 -6.08
C HIS A 86 -0.65 13.04 -5.87
N VAL A 87 0.13 12.27 -5.12
CA VAL A 87 1.53 12.59 -4.81
C VAL A 87 2.47 11.72 -5.63
N MET A 88 2.30 10.42 -5.58
CA MET A 88 3.13 9.49 -6.36
C MET A 88 2.47 8.13 -6.39
N THR A 89 2.86 7.33 -7.35
CA THR A 89 2.40 5.94 -7.48
C THR A 89 3.59 5.04 -7.73
N SER A 90 3.60 3.92 -7.03
CA SER A 90 4.53 2.82 -7.28
C SER A 90 3.72 1.63 -7.77
N LYS A 91 4.14 1.00 -8.85
CA LYS A 91 3.51 -0.22 -9.33
C LYS A 91 4.15 -1.42 -8.65
N ARG A 92 3.32 -2.41 -8.36
CA ARG A 92 3.79 -3.62 -7.71
C ARG A 92 3.88 -4.78 -8.68
#